data_cfef535b1f41585a1e894004a3757196
#
_entry.id   cfef535b1f41585a1e894004a3757196
#
_cell.length_a   1.000
_cell.length_b   1.000
_cell.length_c   1.000
_cell.angle_alpha   90.00
_cell.angle_beta   90.00
_cell.angle_gamma   90.00
#
_symmetry.space_group_name_H-M   'P 1'
#
loop_
_entity.id
_entity.type
_entity.pdbx_description
1 polymer ?
#
loop_
_entity_poly.entity_id
_entity_poly.type
_entity_poly.pdbx_seq_one_letter_code
_entity_poly.pdbx_strand_id
1 'polypeptide(L)'
;MINTGLLLIDIQNDYFPGGAMECHESHNAGKKARLLLDFARTHGIEPIHIRHISTRPNATFFLPGTRGAEISDLVSPVPGEKVVEKQYPNSFRETDLYSHLHEKGVKNLIITGMMSHMCIDATTRAAADLGFTCILAHDACATRDLTFLDITVPAPQVHAAYMSSLSGLYARVISTDEIIRGELI
;
A
#
# COMPACT_ATOMS: atom_id res chain seq x y z
N MET A 1 -17.45 0.28 10.13
CA MET A 1 -17.27 0.16 8.66
C MET A 1 -17.49 -1.29 8.27
N ILE A 2 -18.72 -1.61 7.93
CA ILE A 2 -19.11 -2.98 7.55
C ILE A 2 -18.46 -3.31 6.19
N ASN A 3 -17.96 -4.54 6.03
CA ASN A 3 -17.40 -5.05 4.77
C ASN A 3 -16.19 -4.23 4.24
N THR A 4 -15.34 -3.75 5.13
CA THR A 4 -14.15 -2.97 4.79
C THR A 4 -12.88 -3.73 5.14
N GLY A 5 -11.89 -3.71 4.24
CA GLY A 5 -10.52 -4.19 4.47
C GLY A 5 -9.51 -3.05 4.40
N LEU A 6 -8.41 -3.17 5.12
CA LEU A 6 -7.25 -2.28 5.05
C LEU A 6 -6.10 -3.02 4.37
N LEU A 7 -5.67 -2.56 3.19
CA LEU A 7 -4.47 -3.04 2.52
C LEU A 7 -3.25 -2.21 2.90
N LEU A 8 -2.28 -2.86 3.54
CA LEU A 8 -0.98 -2.29 3.88
C LEU A 8 0.04 -2.84 2.86
N ILE A 9 0.31 -2.07 1.80
CA ILE A 9 1.02 -2.56 0.62
C ILE A 9 2.50 -2.23 0.71
N ASP A 10 3.35 -3.28 0.77
CA ASP A 10 4.80 -3.23 0.67
C ASP A 10 5.46 -2.20 1.62
N ILE A 11 4.95 -2.09 2.85
CA ILE A 11 5.57 -1.27 3.90
C ILE A 11 6.72 -2.11 4.50
N GLN A 12 7.81 -2.24 3.72
CA GLN A 12 8.94 -3.13 3.98
C GLN A 12 10.24 -2.33 4.17
N ASN A 13 11.21 -2.92 4.89
CA ASN A 13 12.38 -2.20 5.37
C ASN A 13 13.27 -1.62 4.26
N ASP A 14 13.31 -2.20 3.06
CA ASP A 14 14.08 -1.65 1.93
C ASP A 14 13.59 -0.26 1.46
N TYR A 15 12.37 0.13 1.79
CA TYR A 15 11.81 1.43 1.44
C TYR A 15 12.06 2.52 2.51
N PHE A 16 12.61 2.13 3.66
CA PHE A 16 12.89 3.06 4.76
C PHE A 16 14.35 3.54 4.75
N PRO A 17 14.70 4.58 5.53
CA PRO A 17 16.06 5.11 5.60
C PRO A 17 17.11 4.01 5.85
N GLY A 18 18.12 3.98 4.97
CA GLY A 18 19.17 2.95 4.97
C GLY A 18 18.81 1.64 4.28
N GLY A 19 17.63 1.51 3.74
CA GLY A 19 17.21 0.38 2.90
C GLY A 19 17.71 0.47 1.46
N ALA A 20 17.60 -0.62 0.72
CA ALA A 20 18.14 -0.70 -0.65
C ALA A 20 17.39 0.13 -1.69
N MET A 21 16.16 0.57 -1.40
CA MET A 21 15.29 1.33 -2.32
C MET A 21 14.51 2.42 -1.57
N GLU A 22 15.23 3.26 -0.81
CA GLU A 22 14.63 4.27 0.07
C GLU A 22 13.62 5.17 -0.66
N CYS A 23 12.43 5.34 -0.06
CA CYS A 23 11.40 6.25 -0.52
C CYS A 23 11.44 7.56 0.28
N HIS A 24 11.14 8.65 -0.41
CA HIS A 24 10.99 9.97 0.21
C HIS A 24 9.86 9.94 1.25
N GLU A 25 10.12 10.47 2.45
CA GLU A 25 9.14 10.54 3.56
C GLU A 25 8.53 9.20 3.98
N SER A 26 9.17 8.07 3.67
CA SER A 26 8.66 6.72 3.98
C SER A 26 8.35 6.52 5.46
N HIS A 27 9.14 7.12 6.36
CA HIS A 27 8.92 7.01 7.79
C HIS A 27 7.64 7.72 8.24
N ASN A 28 7.34 8.89 7.66
CA ASN A 28 6.11 9.64 7.95
C ASN A 28 4.89 8.91 7.39
N ALA A 29 4.96 8.41 6.15
CA ALA A 29 3.93 7.57 5.56
C ALA A 29 3.69 6.29 6.38
N GLY A 30 4.75 5.62 6.84
CA GLY A 30 4.67 4.44 7.71
C GLY A 30 3.98 4.73 9.05
N LYS A 31 4.23 5.89 9.67
CA LYS A 31 3.50 6.31 10.89
C LYS A 31 2.02 6.53 10.63
N LYS A 32 1.65 7.13 9.51
CA LYS A 32 0.25 7.30 9.11
C LYS A 32 -0.43 5.96 8.82
N ALA A 33 0.28 5.03 8.14
CA ALA A 33 -0.20 3.65 7.94
C ALA A 33 -0.41 2.92 9.28
N ARG A 34 0.46 3.15 10.28
CA ARG A 34 0.28 2.63 11.63
C ARG A 34 -1.00 3.14 12.30
N LEU A 35 -1.32 4.43 12.17
CA LEU A 35 -2.57 4.97 12.70
C LEU A 35 -3.79 4.29 12.07
N LEU A 36 -3.76 4.04 10.76
CA LEU A 36 -4.83 3.29 10.06
C LEU A 36 -4.90 1.84 10.54
N LEU A 37 -3.78 1.18 10.78
CA LEU A 37 -3.74 -0.19 11.30
C LEU A 37 -4.34 -0.28 12.70
N ASP A 38 -3.97 0.63 13.60
CA ASP A 38 -4.53 0.69 14.95
C ASP A 38 -6.04 0.99 14.92
N PHE A 39 -6.45 1.89 14.05
CA PHE A 39 -7.85 2.19 13.81
C PHE A 39 -8.61 0.96 13.27
N ALA A 40 -8.06 0.26 12.30
CA ALA A 40 -8.65 -0.95 11.73
C ALA A 40 -8.86 -2.04 12.80
N ARG A 41 -7.82 -2.30 13.60
CA ARG A 41 -7.86 -3.28 14.70
C ARG A 41 -8.95 -2.97 15.74
N THR A 42 -9.17 -1.70 16.04
CA THR A 42 -10.18 -1.28 17.05
C THR A 42 -11.60 -1.21 16.50
N HIS A 43 -11.78 -1.15 15.17
CA HIS A 43 -13.08 -1.00 14.53
C HIS A 43 -13.54 -2.23 13.74
N GLY A 44 -12.84 -3.35 13.88
CA GLY A 44 -13.21 -4.61 13.19
C GLY A 44 -13.05 -4.54 11.67
N ILE A 45 -12.15 -3.69 11.18
CA ILE A 45 -11.74 -3.67 9.77
C ILE A 45 -10.64 -4.72 9.60
N GLU A 46 -10.74 -5.55 8.56
CA GLU A 46 -9.77 -6.63 8.28
C GLU A 46 -8.42 -6.04 7.83
N PRO A 47 -7.32 -6.17 8.59
CA PRO A 47 -6.00 -5.79 8.11
C PRO A 47 -5.43 -6.88 7.20
N ILE A 48 -4.95 -6.49 6.04
CA ILE A 48 -4.25 -7.38 5.10
C ILE A 48 -2.89 -6.76 4.77
N HIS A 49 -1.84 -7.47 5.14
CA HIS A 49 -0.47 -7.07 4.89
C HIS A 49 0.01 -7.65 3.57
N ILE A 50 0.43 -6.81 2.66
CA ILE A 50 1.01 -7.23 1.39
C ILE A 50 2.52 -7.13 1.50
N ARG A 51 3.23 -8.21 1.16
CA ARG A 51 4.67 -8.30 1.16
C ARG A 51 5.18 -8.66 -0.23
N HIS A 52 5.98 -7.82 -0.82
CA HIS A 52 6.63 -8.10 -2.09
C HIS A 52 7.92 -8.89 -1.87
N ILE A 53 8.10 -9.98 -2.60
CA ILE A 53 9.36 -10.73 -2.66
C ILE A 53 9.86 -10.71 -4.09
N SER A 54 11.03 -10.12 -4.32
CA SER A 54 11.62 -10.04 -5.65
C SER A 54 12.29 -11.34 -6.04
N THR A 55 11.76 -12.00 -7.06
CA THR A 55 12.34 -13.23 -7.63
C THR A 55 12.94 -13.01 -9.03
N ARG A 56 12.94 -11.76 -9.51
CA ARG A 56 13.50 -11.43 -10.83
C ARG A 56 15.02 -11.58 -10.84
N PRO A 57 15.61 -12.05 -11.94
CA PRO A 57 17.06 -11.98 -12.12
C PRO A 57 17.57 -10.54 -11.90
N ASN A 58 18.68 -10.40 -11.16
CA ASN A 58 19.31 -9.11 -10.84
C ASN A 58 18.45 -8.14 -10.00
N ALA A 59 17.47 -8.63 -9.26
CA ALA A 59 16.77 -7.81 -8.28
C ALA A 59 17.76 -7.29 -7.22
N THR A 60 17.59 -6.03 -6.80
CA THR A 60 18.48 -5.35 -5.84
C THR A 60 17.81 -5.03 -4.50
N PHE A 61 16.49 -5.24 -4.39
CA PHE A 61 15.72 -5.00 -3.18
C PHE A 61 14.60 -6.05 -3.03
N PHE A 62 14.07 -6.18 -1.84
CA PHE A 62 13.08 -7.19 -1.45
C PHE A 62 13.55 -8.62 -1.72
N LEU A 63 14.84 -8.87 -1.55
CA LEU A 63 15.42 -10.18 -1.80
C LEU A 63 14.93 -11.20 -0.75
N PRO A 64 14.64 -12.45 -1.16
CA PRO A 64 14.18 -13.48 -0.24
C PRO A 64 15.13 -13.66 0.96
N GLY A 65 14.58 -13.75 2.18
CA GLY A 65 15.34 -14.00 3.40
C GLY A 65 16.17 -12.82 3.93
N THR A 66 16.05 -11.63 3.31
CA THR A 66 16.74 -10.43 3.81
C THR A 66 15.85 -9.61 4.73
N ARG A 67 16.46 -8.87 5.67
CA ARG A 67 15.75 -7.91 6.51
C ARG A 67 15.04 -6.82 5.68
N GLY A 68 15.59 -6.46 4.52
CA GLY A 68 14.99 -5.49 3.61
C GLY A 68 13.60 -5.91 3.11
N ALA A 69 13.43 -7.22 2.90
CA ALA A 69 12.15 -7.80 2.46
C ALA A 69 11.15 -8.03 3.61
N GLU A 70 11.52 -7.82 4.86
CA GLU A 70 10.60 -7.95 6.00
C GLU A 70 9.68 -6.74 6.09
N ILE A 71 8.45 -6.97 6.55
CA ILE A 71 7.48 -5.90 6.87
C ILE A 71 8.08 -5.06 8.00
N SER A 72 8.00 -3.74 7.86
CA SER A 72 8.50 -2.80 8.85
C SER A 72 7.82 -3.00 10.21
N ASP A 73 8.60 -2.85 11.29
CA ASP A 73 8.11 -2.92 12.66
C ASP A 73 6.97 -1.92 12.96
N LEU A 74 6.88 -0.83 12.18
CA LEU A 74 5.79 0.14 12.30
C LEU A 74 4.41 -0.49 12.08
N VAL A 75 4.35 -1.48 11.19
CA VAL A 75 3.07 -2.11 10.78
C VAL A 75 3.15 -3.63 10.85
N SER A 76 3.90 -4.17 11.80
CA SER A 76 4.03 -5.61 11.98
C SER A 76 2.67 -6.29 12.13
N PRO A 77 2.43 -7.38 11.38
CA PRO A 77 1.21 -8.17 11.56
C PRO A 77 1.20 -8.85 12.93
N VAL A 78 0.01 -9.00 13.51
CA VAL A 78 -0.19 -9.81 14.71
C VAL A 78 -0.77 -11.19 14.35
N PRO A 79 -0.68 -12.19 15.24
CA PRO A 79 -1.26 -13.52 14.98
C PRO A 79 -2.73 -13.43 14.57
N GLY A 80 -3.06 -14.05 13.43
CA GLY A 80 -4.40 -14.06 12.87
C GLY A 80 -4.64 -13.02 11.77
N GLU A 81 -3.77 -12.04 11.59
CA GLU A 81 -3.84 -11.11 10.45
C GLU A 81 -3.29 -11.75 9.18
N LYS A 82 -3.96 -11.46 8.06
CA LYS A 82 -3.57 -12.00 6.75
C LYS A 82 -2.29 -11.35 6.24
N VAL A 83 -1.34 -12.17 5.82
CA VAL A 83 -0.19 -11.74 5.02
C VAL A 83 -0.29 -12.38 3.65
N VAL A 84 -0.19 -11.58 2.60
CA VAL A 84 -0.18 -12.01 1.19
C VAL A 84 1.19 -11.70 0.61
N GLU A 85 1.89 -12.71 0.11
CA GLU A 85 3.11 -12.52 -0.66
C GLU A 85 2.82 -12.36 -2.13
N LYS A 86 3.51 -11.41 -2.77
CA LYS A 86 3.40 -11.15 -4.21
C LYS A 86 4.76 -10.96 -4.87
N GLN A 87 4.78 -11.12 -6.19
CA GLN A 87 5.97 -10.92 -7.03
C GLN A 87 5.77 -9.84 -8.11
N TYR A 88 4.57 -9.24 -8.16
CA TYR A 88 4.20 -8.22 -9.15
C TYR A 88 3.67 -6.97 -8.45
N PRO A 89 3.71 -5.79 -9.09
CA PRO A 89 3.13 -4.57 -8.52
C PRO A 89 1.66 -4.70 -8.13
N ASN A 90 0.84 -5.28 -9.00
CA ASN A 90 -0.57 -5.55 -8.71
C ASN A 90 -0.68 -6.67 -7.65
N SER A 91 -1.25 -6.35 -6.49
CA SER A 91 -1.38 -7.27 -5.35
C SER A 91 -2.37 -8.42 -5.59
N PHE A 92 -3.22 -8.32 -6.60
CA PHE A 92 -4.15 -9.39 -6.98
C PHE A 92 -3.53 -10.41 -7.94
N ARG A 93 -2.42 -10.04 -8.61
CA ARG A 93 -1.83 -10.90 -9.63
C ARG A 93 -1.09 -12.07 -8.99
N GLU A 94 -1.53 -13.28 -9.31
CA GLU A 94 -0.93 -14.55 -8.85
C GLU A 94 -0.87 -14.65 -7.32
N THR A 95 -1.94 -14.16 -6.63
CA THR A 95 -2.12 -14.23 -5.18
C THR A 95 -3.52 -14.71 -4.83
N ASP A 96 -3.74 -15.02 -3.57
CA ASP A 96 -5.06 -15.37 -3.02
C ASP A 96 -5.84 -14.16 -2.49
N LEU A 97 -5.37 -12.93 -2.73
CA LEU A 97 -5.98 -11.71 -2.17
C LEU A 97 -7.46 -11.57 -2.56
N TYR A 98 -7.81 -11.79 -3.83
CA TYR A 98 -9.20 -11.64 -4.29
C TYR A 98 -10.13 -12.64 -3.60
N SER A 99 -9.75 -13.92 -3.57
CA SER A 99 -10.57 -14.96 -2.91
C SER A 99 -10.73 -14.70 -1.43
N HIS A 100 -9.66 -14.31 -0.74
CA HIS A 100 -9.70 -13.93 0.67
C HIS A 100 -10.68 -12.78 0.94
N LEU A 101 -10.59 -11.69 0.19
CA LEU A 101 -11.49 -10.53 0.32
C LEU A 101 -12.95 -10.92 0.04
N HIS A 102 -13.16 -11.74 -0.98
CA HIS A 102 -14.50 -12.22 -1.35
C HIS A 102 -15.13 -13.12 -0.25
N GLU A 103 -14.35 -14.06 0.30
CA GLU A 103 -14.78 -14.93 1.40
C GLU A 103 -15.14 -14.15 2.67
N LYS A 104 -14.41 -13.07 2.94
CA LYS A 104 -14.68 -12.13 4.05
C LYS A 104 -15.81 -11.14 3.77
N GLY A 105 -16.39 -11.17 2.57
CA GLY A 105 -17.47 -10.26 2.17
C GLY A 105 -17.05 -8.80 2.07
N VAL A 106 -15.74 -8.53 1.88
CA VAL A 106 -15.20 -7.17 1.75
C VAL A 106 -15.72 -6.53 0.45
N LYS A 107 -16.15 -5.28 0.54
CA LYS A 107 -16.62 -4.45 -0.58
C LYS A 107 -15.83 -3.14 -0.70
N ASN A 108 -15.32 -2.65 0.42
CA ASN A 108 -14.59 -1.41 0.50
C ASN A 108 -13.13 -1.68 0.89
N LEU A 109 -12.20 -0.98 0.28
CA LEU A 109 -10.77 -1.10 0.57
C LEU A 109 -10.20 0.26 0.96
N ILE A 110 -9.59 0.34 2.14
CA ILE A 110 -8.67 1.40 2.50
C ILE A 110 -7.29 0.94 2.05
N ILE A 111 -6.61 1.75 1.24
CA ILE A 111 -5.34 1.40 0.62
C ILE A 111 -4.26 2.37 1.10
N THR A 112 -3.11 1.82 1.51
CA THR A 112 -1.94 2.56 1.98
C THR A 112 -0.66 1.80 1.65
N GLY A 113 0.49 2.46 1.59
CA GLY A 113 1.79 1.83 1.44
C GLY A 113 2.68 2.42 0.36
N MET A 114 3.50 1.58 -0.29
CA MET A 114 4.58 2.03 -1.18
C MET A 114 4.72 1.11 -2.40
N MET A 115 5.17 1.62 -3.55
CA MET A 115 5.37 3.04 -3.91
C MET A 115 4.13 3.56 -4.65
N SER A 116 3.85 4.85 -4.49
CA SER A 116 2.69 5.53 -5.11
C SER A 116 2.56 5.25 -6.61
N HIS A 117 3.68 5.30 -7.35
CA HIS A 117 3.74 5.10 -8.80
C HIS A 117 3.80 3.65 -9.27
N MET A 118 3.87 2.68 -8.35
CA MET A 118 4.00 1.25 -8.67
C MET A 118 2.90 0.41 -8.03
N CYS A 119 3.18 -0.15 -6.86
CA CYS A 119 2.28 -1.13 -6.24
C CYS A 119 0.96 -0.51 -5.79
N ILE A 120 0.98 0.76 -5.35
CA ILE A 120 -0.23 1.50 -4.99
C ILE A 120 -1.09 1.76 -6.24
N ASP A 121 -0.52 2.34 -7.30
CA ASP A 121 -1.24 2.61 -8.55
C ASP A 121 -1.80 1.31 -9.15
N ALA A 122 -0.96 0.29 -9.33
CA ALA A 122 -1.36 -0.97 -9.95
C ALA A 122 -2.44 -1.71 -9.16
N THR A 123 -2.34 -1.72 -7.83
CA THR A 123 -3.33 -2.41 -6.98
C THR A 123 -4.63 -1.64 -6.89
N THR A 124 -4.58 -0.30 -6.78
CA THR A 124 -5.80 0.53 -6.69
C THR A 124 -6.63 0.43 -7.96
N ARG A 125 -6.00 0.49 -9.15
CA ARG A 125 -6.70 0.31 -10.43
C ARG A 125 -7.32 -1.08 -10.53
N ALA A 126 -6.55 -2.11 -10.22
CA ALA A 126 -7.05 -3.48 -10.26
C ALA A 126 -8.20 -3.71 -9.26
N ALA A 127 -8.12 -3.15 -8.06
CA ALA A 127 -9.20 -3.23 -7.07
C ALA A 127 -10.50 -2.60 -7.59
N ALA A 128 -10.41 -1.40 -8.18
CA ALA A 128 -11.57 -0.73 -8.77
C ALA A 128 -12.16 -1.52 -9.94
N ASP A 129 -11.32 -2.05 -10.84
CA ASP A 129 -11.74 -2.89 -11.96
C ASP A 129 -12.41 -4.20 -11.51
N LEU A 130 -12.02 -4.72 -10.34
CA LEU A 130 -12.64 -5.89 -9.69
C LEU A 130 -13.91 -5.55 -8.90
N GLY A 131 -14.34 -4.28 -8.88
CA GLY A 131 -15.60 -3.83 -8.29
C GLY A 131 -15.51 -3.42 -6.81
N PHE A 132 -14.31 -3.26 -6.24
CA PHE A 132 -14.16 -2.70 -4.91
C PHE A 132 -14.31 -1.17 -4.92
N THR A 133 -14.96 -0.62 -3.89
CA THR A 133 -14.91 0.81 -3.61
C THR A 133 -13.59 1.13 -2.88
N CYS A 134 -12.74 1.95 -3.49
CA CYS A 134 -11.41 2.23 -2.97
C CYS A 134 -11.33 3.60 -2.30
N ILE A 135 -10.69 3.64 -1.15
CA ILE A 135 -10.27 4.85 -0.43
C ILE A 135 -8.76 4.77 -0.31
N LEU A 136 -8.06 5.78 -0.84
CA LEU A 136 -6.60 5.83 -0.85
C LEU A 136 -6.12 6.89 0.14
N ALA A 137 -5.39 6.45 1.18
CA ALA A 137 -4.79 7.33 2.17
C ALA A 137 -3.52 7.96 1.60
N HIS A 138 -3.62 9.15 1.00
CA HIS A 138 -2.48 9.75 0.29
C HIS A 138 -1.28 10.01 1.20
N ASP A 139 -1.49 10.48 2.43
CA ASP A 139 -0.45 10.79 3.41
C ASP A 139 0.16 9.56 4.10
N ALA A 140 -0.44 8.38 3.87
CA ALA A 140 0.10 7.07 4.25
C ALA A 140 0.74 6.32 3.07
N CYS A 141 1.03 7.03 1.97
CA CYS A 141 1.75 6.52 0.79
C CYS A 141 3.05 7.28 0.59
N ALA A 142 4.08 6.58 0.07
CA ALA A 142 5.37 7.17 -0.25
C ALA A 142 5.86 6.71 -1.63
N THR A 143 6.80 7.47 -2.18
CA THR A 143 7.46 7.19 -3.45
C THR A 143 8.88 7.75 -3.46
N ARG A 144 9.54 7.75 -4.60
CA ARG A 144 10.89 8.28 -4.79
C ARG A 144 10.96 9.13 -6.05
N ASP A 145 12.08 9.82 -6.25
CA ASP A 145 12.39 10.50 -7.51
C ASP A 145 12.38 9.50 -8.68
N LEU A 146 11.87 9.92 -9.82
CA LEU A 146 11.90 9.16 -11.05
C LEU A 146 12.67 9.88 -12.13
N THR A 147 13.57 9.16 -12.80
CA THR A 147 14.32 9.70 -13.94
C THR A 147 13.93 8.97 -15.21
N PHE A 148 13.59 9.72 -16.24
CA PHE A 148 13.36 9.21 -17.59
C PHE A 148 14.18 10.06 -18.58
N LEU A 149 15.09 9.44 -19.28
CA LEU A 149 16.15 10.14 -20.05
C LEU A 149 16.87 11.14 -19.13
N ASP A 150 16.91 12.39 -19.51
CA ASP A 150 17.59 13.47 -18.79
C ASP A 150 16.65 14.26 -17.84
N ILE A 151 15.42 13.80 -17.67
CA ILE A 151 14.42 14.47 -16.84
C ILE A 151 14.26 13.72 -15.53
N THR A 152 14.57 14.37 -14.42
CA THR A 152 14.27 13.86 -13.07
C THR A 152 13.04 14.57 -12.51
N VAL A 153 12.03 13.77 -12.15
CA VAL A 153 10.79 14.24 -11.49
C VAL A 153 10.94 13.96 -10.00
N PRO A 154 10.95 14.99 -9.14
CA PRO A 154 11.05 14.82 -7.69
C PRO A 154 9.89 14.03 -7.09
N ALA A 155 10.15 13.27 -6.04
CA ALA A 155 9.17 12.40 -5.37
C ALA A 155 7.85 13.09 -5.02
N PRO A 156 7.81 14.34 -4.50
CA PRO A 156 6.54 15.01 -4.24
C PRO A 156 5.70 15.24 -5.49
N GLN A 157 6.34 15.51 -6.64
CA GLN A 157 5.65 15.70 -7.92
C GLN A 157 5.16 14.36 -8.49
N VAL A 158 5.97 13.31 -8.38
CA VAL A 158 5.54 11.95 -8.74
C VAL A 158 4.33 11.54 -7.90
N HIS A 159 4.40 11.71 -6.58
CA HIS A 159 3.31 11.40 -5.67
C HIS A 159 2.03 12.15 -6.05
N ALA A 160 2.10 13.47 -6.20
CA ALA A 160 0.95 14.30 -6.57
C ALA A 160 0.31 13.87 -7.90
N ALA A 161 1.12 13.55 -8.92
CA ALA A 161 0.63 13.10 -10.22
C ALA A 161 -0.15 11.78 -10.12
N TYR A 162 0.36 10.80 -9.35
CA TYR A 162 -0.31 9.53 -9.19
C TYR A 162 -1.55 9.60 -8.29
N MET A 163 -1.51 10.38 -7.21
CA MET A 163 -2.71 10.64 -6.39
C MET A 163 -3.81 11.31 -7.23
N SER A 164 -3.44 12.30 -8.04
CA SER A 164 -4.38 12.97 -8.96
C SER A 164 -4.97 12.00 -10.00
N SER A 165 -4.14 11.12 -10.57
CA SER A 165 -4.60 10.18 -11.61
C SER A 165 -5.54 9.08 -11.08
N LEU A 166 -5.43 8.74 -9.80
CA LEU A 166 -6.29 7.77 -9.13
C LEU A 166 -7.58 8.40 -8.59
N SER A 167 -7.53 9.72 -8.31
CA SER A 167 -8.64 10.45 -7.69
C SER A 167 -9.86 10.52 -8.60
N GLY A 168 -11.02 10.25 -8.03
CA GLY A 168 -12.33 10.37 -8.66
C GLY A 168 -12.78 9.13 -9.42
N LEU A 169 -11.95 8.57 -10.29
CA LEU A 169 -12.34 7.40 -11.09
C LEU A 169 -12.05 6.07 -10.37
N TYR A 170 -10.86 5.94 -9.79
CA TYR A 170 -10.41 4.67 -9.19
C TYR A 170 -10.54 4.65 -7.68
N ALA A 171 -10.33 5.79 -7.02
CA ALA A 171 -10.40 5.88 -5.57
C ALA A 171 -10.84 7.27 -5.10
N ARG A 172 -11.42 7.32 -3.92
CA ARG A 172 -11.48 8.55 -3.13
C ARG A 172 -10.14 8.73 -2.43
N VAL A 173 -9.40 9.77 -2.82
CA VAL A 173 -8.06 10.07 -2.29
C VAL A 173 -8.22 11.11 -1.18
N ILE A 174 -7.99 10.70 0.06
CA ILE A 174 -8.15 11.53 1.27
C ILE A 174 -7.03 11.25 2.27
N SER A 175 -6.92 12.06 3.31
CA SER A 175 -5.92 11.89 4.37
C SER A 175 -6.30 10.78 5.36
N THR A 176 -5.31 10.27 6.07
CA THR A 176 -5.48 9.37 7.21
C THR A 176 -6.45 9.94 8.25
N ASP A 177 -6.33 11.23 8.54
CA ASP A 177 -7.16 11.88 9.56
C ASP A 177 -8.63 11.97 9.12
N GLU A 178 -8.92 12.20 7.84
CA GLU A 178 -10.30 12.17 7.29
C GLU A 178 -10.89 10.76 7.37
N ILE A 179 -10.09 9.72 7.06
CA ILE A 179 -10.52 8.32 7.18
C ILE A 179 -10.92 8.00 8.63
N ILE A 180 -10.06 8.34 9.58
CA ILE A 180 -10.29 8.08 11.02
C ILE A 180 -11.51 8.84 11.55
N ARG A 181 -11.76 10.06 11.08
CA ARG A 181 -12.99 10.82 11.43
C ARG A 181 -14.26 10.27 10.79
N GLY A 182 -14.17 9.28 9.93
CA GLY A 182 -15.33 8.67 9.25
C GLY A 182 -15.82 9.48 8.04
N GLU A 183 -15.03 10.36 7.49
CA GLU A 183 -15.35 11.15 6.28
C GLU A 183 -15.20 10.29 5.02
N LEU A 184 -15.91 9.15 4.97
CA LEU A 184 -15.74 8.12 3.94
C LEU A 184 -16.73 8.24 2.77
N ILE A 185 -17.65 9.20 2.81
CA ILE A 185 -18.70 9.42 1.79
C ILE A 185 -18.58 10.82 1.21
#